data_fae57dc6f693d81408edb7c475cbbc57
#
_entry.id   fae57dc6f693d81408edb7c475cbbc57
#
_cell.length_a   1.000
_cell.length_b   1.000
_cell.length_c   1.000
_cell.angle_alpha   90.00
_cell.angle_beta   90.00
_cell.angle_gamma   90.00
#
_symmetry.space_group_name_H-M   'P 1'
#
loop_
_entity.id
_entity.type
_entity.pdbx_description
1 polymer ?
#
loop_
_entity_poly.entity_id
_entity_poly.type
_entity_poly.pdbx_seq_one_letter_code
_entity_poly.pdbx_strand_id
1 'polypeptide(L)'
;MLTLNRNSECIPLSSLLLGFSISFAGREQYMSEESNKKMPEPATLQCPDPLARTALDALSANIAILDHNGVILETNQAWRAFSAKGGMLPDIDYRGVNYLLVCDATTGQEAEDAAKVAAGIRLVINKNIKEFLFDYPCHEPDKQRWFYMRAIRIPESNPVQIVVSHEEITALKLTEQALRESQETLNEQKQGLEEANVALKVLLKQRDTDRQELEKRFLTNVKGLVLPYVEKLRNARLKPKEKTLVEIVETHLQDIITPLMQNLTNANILLTPQEMQVATLVKDGKTSKEIADILIVSEATVNFHRKNLRVKFGLTNKQTNLRAYLMSLS
;
A
#
# COMPACT_ATOMS: atom_id res chain seq x y z
N MET A 1 -9.93 24.30 41.39
CA MET A 1 -8.64 23.62 41.44
C MET A 1 -8.87 22.21 41.98
N LEU A 2 -9.11 21.28 41.08
CA LEU A 2 -9.23 19.87 41.40
C LEU A 2 -8.19 19.17 40.51
N THR A 3 -7.08 18.77 41.12
CA THR A 3 -6.02 17.99 40.52
C THR A 3 -6.51 16.55 40.35
N LEU A 4 -6.83 16.19 39.14
CA LEU A 4 -7.03 14.80 38.71
C LEU A 4 -5.68 14.10 38.71
N ASN A 5 -5.49 13.22 39.68
CA ASN A 5 -4.37 12.29 39.74
C ASN A 5 -4.60 11.21 38.68
N ARG A 6 -3.94 11.33 37.52
CA ARG A 6 -3.94 10.33 36.44
C ARG A 6 -2.73 9.41 36.65
N ASN A 7 -2.83 8.44 37.52
CA ASN A 7 -1.99 7.27 37.51
C ASN A 7 -2.87 6.04 37.24
N SER A 8 -3.29 5.90 35.97
CA SER A 8 -3.77 4.62 35.45
C SER A 8 -2.54 3.93 34.86
N GLU A 9 -1.78 3.26 35.70
CA GLU A 9 -0.76 2.33 35.26
C GLU A 9 -1.47 1.19 34.52
N CYS A 10 -1.28 1.12 33.21
CA CYS A 10 -1.65 -0.05 32.40
C CYS A 10 -0.79 -1.21 32.88
N ILE A 11 -1.41 -2.13 33.60
CA ILE A 11 -0.75 -3.37 34.03
C ILE A 11 -0.76 -4.29 32.79
N PRO A 12 0.39 -4.68 32.23
CA PRO A 12 0.42 -5.56 31.06
C PRO A 12 -0.24 -6.91 31.35
N LEU A 13 -0.81 -7.58 30.35
CA LEU A 13 -1.42 -8.92 30.45
C LEU A 13 -0.42 -9.95 31.02
N SER A 14 0.87 -9.68 30.92
CA SER A 14 1.94 -10.38 31.62
C SER A 14 1.94 -10.10 33.13
N SER A 15 1.50 -8.90 33.55
CA SER A 15 1.22 -8.58 34.95
C SER A 15 -0.16 -9.08 35.34
N LEU A 16 -1.05 -9.38 34.41
CA LEU A 16 -2.30 -10.10 34.61
C LEU A 16 -2.09 -11.56 34.96
N LEU A 17 -1.11 -12.22 34.35
CA LEU A 17 -0.59 -13.51 34.79
C LEU A 17 0.01 -13.44 36.22
N LEU A 18 0.29 -12.23 36.65
CA LEU A 18 0.94 -11.89 37.90
C LEU A 18 0.04 -11.08 38.82
N GLY A 19 -1.28 -11.07 38.56
CA GLY A 19 -2.39 -10.47 39.31
C GLY A 19 -2.20 -10.03 40.76
N PHE A 20 -0.99 -9.71 41.18
CA PHE A 20 -0.58 -9.31 42.52
C PHE A 20 -0.41 -7.79 42.66
N SER A 21 -1.28 -7.00 42.05
CA SER A 21 -1.67 -5.75 42.70
C SER A 21 -2.86 -5.98 43.65
N ILE A 22 -2.97 -7.15 44.23
CA ILE A 22 -3.77 -7.34 45.45
C ILE A 22 -2.99 -6.67 46.57
N SER A 23 -3.56 -5.57 47.09
CA SER A 23 -3.14 -4.94 48.36
C SER A 23 -2.67 -5.99 49.31
N PHE A 24 -1.54 -5.75 50.00
CA PHE A 24 -0.90 -6.60 50.99
C PHE A 24 -1.87 -7.18 52.05
N ALA A 25 -3.05 -6.57 52.22
CA ALA A 25 -4.12 -7.04 53.12
C ALA A 25 -4.90 -8.30 52.66
N GLY A 26 -4.90 -8.60 51.33
CA GLY A 26 -5.58 -9.79 50.78
C GLY A 26 -4.72 -11.06 50.82
N ARG A 27 -3.41 -10.91 50.99
CA ARG A 27 -2.44 -12.01 50.94
C ARG A 27 -2.51 -12.92 52.16
N GLU A 28 -2.76 -12.34 53.33
CA GLU A 28 -2.89 -13.12 54.58
C GLU A 28 -4.20 -13.90 54.63
N GLN A 29 -5.27 -13.41 54.02
CA GLN A 29 -6.57 -14.06 54.03
C GLN A 29 -6.64 -15.26 53.08
N TYR A 30 -5.94 -15.21 51.95
CA TYR A 30 -5.90 -16.29 50.95
C TYR A 30 -5.02 -17.46 51.41
N MET A 31 -3.95 -17.17 52.16
CA MET A 31 -3.04 -18.20 52.68
C MET A 31 -3.60 -18.86 53.95
N SER A 32 -4.55 -18.23 54.65
CA SER A 32 -5.13 -18.78 55.90
C SER A 32 -6.31 -19.74 55.67
N GLU A 33 -7.02 -19.64 54.53
CA GLU A 33 -8.15 -20.53 54.25
C GLU A 33 -7.75 -21.85 53.57
N GLU A 34 -6.59 -21.92 52.90
CA GLU A 34 -6.08 -23.15 52.26
C GLU A 34 -5.20 -24.02 53.17
N SER A 35 -4.78 -23.54 54.34
CA SER A 35 -3.91 -24.30 55.27
C SER A 35 -4.55 -25.56 55.85
N ASN A 36 -5.82 -25.82 55.63
CA ASN A 36 -6.52 -26.93 56.23
C ASN A 36 -7.05 -28.01 55.26
N LYS A 37 -6.74 -27.88 53.98
CA LYS A 37 -6.99 -28.94 52.99
C LYS A 37 -5.67 -29.61 52.65
N LYS A 38 -5.53 -30.87 53.13
CA LYS A 38 -4.42 -31.76 52.76
C LYS A 38 -4.31 -31.81 51.26
N MET A 39 -3.33 -31.11 50.71
CA MET A 39 -3.04 -31.14 49.27
C MET A 39 -2.75 -32.59 48.87
N PRO A 40 -3.32 -33.12 47.81
CA PRO A 40 -2.85 -34.39 47.26
C PRO A 40 -1.36 -34.20 46.89
N GLU A 41 -0.55 -35.20 47.22
CA GLU A 41 0.86 -35.23 46.85
C GLU A 41 0.98 -34.92 45.34
N PRO A 42 1.87 -33.99 44.96
CA PRO A 42 2.08 -33.70 43.55
C PRO A 42 2.47 -35.03 42.89
N ALA A 43 1.69 -35.45 41.88
CA ALA A 43 2.05 -36.56 41.02
C ALA A 43 3.49 -36.29 40.58
N THR A 44 4.39 -37.27 40.89
CA THR A 44 5.81 -37.23 40.56
C THR A 44 5.94 -36.96 39.06
N LEU A 45 6.03 -35.67 38.70
CA LEU A 45 6.44 -35.25 37.35
C LEU A 45 7.86 -35.81 37.18
N GLN A 46 8.00 -36.80 36.29
CA GLN A 46 9.31 -37.18 35.79
C GLN A 46 9.98 -35.90 35.30
N CYS A 47 11.16 -35.62 35.84
CA CYS A 47 11.96 -34.47 35.43
C CYS A 47 11.99 -34.41 33.91
N PRO A 48 11.55 -33.33 33.26
CA PRO A 48 11.58 -33.27 31.81
C PRO A 48 13.01 -33.54 31.36
N ASP A 49 13.15 -34.29 30.28
CA ASP A 49 14.44 -34.56 29.62
C ASP A 49 15.23 -33.23 29.57
N PRO A 50 16.48 -33.19 30.09
CA PRO A 50 17.30 -31.98 30.09
C PRO A 50 17.36 -31.31 28.72
N LEU A 51 17.31 -32.08 27.62
CA LEU A 51 17.26 -31.58 26.27
C LEU A 51 15.95 -30.83 25.97
N ALA A 52 14.79 -31.38 26.39
CA ALA A 52 13.48 -30.75 26.21
C ALA A 52 13.39 -29.40 26.96
N ARG A 53 13.92 -29.35 28.17
CA ARG A 53 14.00 -28.12 28.97
C ARG A 53 14.90 -27.07 28.30
N THR A 54 16.09 -27.49 27.89
CA THR A 54 17.02 -26.59 27.14
C THR A 54 16.39 -26.06 25.87
N ALA A 55 15.66 -26.90 25.11
CA ALA A 55 14.94 -26.48 23.91
C ALA A 55 13.84 -25.45 24.21
N LEU A 56 13.05 -25.66 25.27
CA LEU A 56 12.04 -24.70 25.71
C LEU A 56 12.64 -23.37 26.14
N ASP A 57 13.75 -23.42 26.90
CA ASP A 57 14.44 -22.22 27.38
C ASP A 57 15.15 -21.43 26.26
N ALA A 58 15.45 -22.06 25.14
CA ALA A 58 16.01 -21.40 23.96
C ALA A 58 14.98 -20.63 23.13
N LEU A 59 13.67 -20.83 23.36
CA LEU A 59 12.62 -20.14 22.62
C LEU A 59 12.39 -18.72 23.17
N SER A 60 12.22 -17.76 22.26
CA SER A 60 11.97 -16.35 22.60
C SER A 60 10.54 -16.06 23.05
N ALA A 61 9.58 -16.88 22.65
CA ALA A 61 8.20 -16.77 23.11
C ALA A 61 8.09 -17.11 24.59
N ASN A 62 7.21 -16.43 25.33
CA ASN A 62 6.91 -16.73 26.72
C ASN A 62 6.01 -17.97 26.77
N ILE A 63 6.51 -19.10 27.28
CA ILE A 63 5.81 -20.38 27.24
C ILE A 63 5.50 -20.86 28.67
N ALA A 64 4.24 -21.27 28.86
CA ALA A 64 3.80 -22.02 30.03
C ALA A 64 3.12 -23.33 29.61
N ILE A 65 3.33 -24.39 30.38
CA ILE A 65 2.63 -25.67 30.25
C ILE A 65 1.62 -25.77 31.39
N LEU A 66 0.35 -25.96 31.03
CA LEU A 66 -0.76 -26.07 31.97
C LEU A 66 -1.26 -27.50 32.04
N ASP A 67 -1.81 -27.88 33.20
CA ASP A 67 -2.61 -29.09 33.34
C ASP A 67 -4.06 -28.89 32.86
N HIS A 68 -4.88 -29.94 33.01
CA HIS A 68 -6.31 -29.92 32.64
C HIS A 68 -7.18 -28.98 33.49
N ASN A 69 -6.67 -28.49 34.63
CA ASN A 69 -7.34 -27.54 35.52
C ASN A 69 -6.84 -26.08 35.25
N GLY A 70 -5.86 -25.92 34.38
CA GLY A 70 -5.23 -24.63 34.09
C GLY A 70 -4.10 -24.27 35.08
N VAL A 71 -3.59 -25.23 35.85
CA VAL A 71 -2.47 -25.02 36.77
C VAL A 71 -1.17 -25.08 35.99
N ILE A 72 -0.29 -24.12 36.23
CA ILE A 72 1.04 -24.04 35.59
C ILE A 72 1.93 -25.16 36.11
N LEU A 73 2.37 -26.04 35.22
CA LEU A 73 3.29 -27.13 35.48
C LEU A 73 4.75 -26.72 35.29
N GLU A 74 5.01 -25.95 34.24
CA GLU A 74 6.36 -25.49 33.85
C GLU A 74 6.31 -24.19 33.05
N THR A 75 7.39 -23.39 33.14
CA THR A 75 7.57 -22.18 32.33
C THR A 75 8.98 -22.13 31.76
N ASN A 76 9.16 -21.52 30.57
CA ASN A 76 10.47 -21.34 29.98
C ASN A 76 11.20 -20.09 30.52
N GLN A 77 12.48 -19.94 30.15
CA GLN A 77 13.32 -18.82 30.57
C GLN A 77 12.74 -17.47 30.13
N ALA A 78 12.18 -17.38 28.91
CA ALA A 78 11.58 -16.13 28.38
C ALA A 78 10.39 -15.68 29.25
N TRP A 79 9.52 -16.61 29.68
CA TRP A 79 8.43 -16.33 30.62
C TRP A 79 8.93 -15.73 31.92
N ARG A 80 9.91 -16.39 32.56
CA ARG A 80 10.50 -15.93 33.83
C ARG A 80 11.16 -14.56 33.69
N ALA A 81 11.91 -14.34 32.59
CA ALA A 81 12.59 -13.08 32.34
C ALA A 81 11.61 -11.91 32.05
N PHE A 82 10.50 -12.21 31.36
CA PHE A 82 9.46 -11.22 31.08
C PHE A 82 8.75 -10.79 32.37
N SER A 83 8.40 -11.73 33.22
CA SER A 83 7.78 -11.48 34.51
C SER A 83 8.65 -10.63 35.44
N ALA A 84 9.95 -10.86 35.43
CA ALA A 84 10.91 -10.07 36.23
C ALA A 84 10.98 -8.58 35.73
N LYS A 85 10.81 -8.32 34.44
CA LYS A 85 10.76 -6.94 33.90
C LYS A 85 9.49 -6.19 34.32
N GLY A 86 8.38 -6.90 34.55
CA GLY A 86 7.12 -6.33 35.04
C GLY A 86 7.10 -5.92 36.48
N GLY A 87 8.25 -5.83 37.16
CA GLY A 87 8.37 -5.37 38.56
C GLY A 87 8.24 -6.47 39.62
N MET A 88 8.25 -7.74 39.19
CA MET A 88 8.22 -8.87 40.14
C MET A 88 9.62 -9.33 40.55
N LEU A 89 9.68 -10.03 41.66
CA LEU A 89 10.93 -10.64 42.16
C LEU A 89 11.49 -11.60 41.08
N PRO A 90 12.77 -11.57 40.78
CA PRO A 90 13.36 -12.30 39.64
C PRO A 90 13.32 -13.82 39.75
N ASP A 91 12.94 -14.39 40.92
CA ASP A 91 12.98 -15.83 41.18
C ASP A 91 11.60 -16.42 41.60
N ILE A 92 10.49 -15.85 41.13
CA ILE A 92 9.18 -16.42 41.42
C ILE A 92 8.99 -17.72 40.63
N ASP A 93 8.76 -18.79 41.33
CA ASP A 93 8.30 -20.05 40.76
C ASP A 93 6.79 -19.99 40.49
N TYR A 94 6.41 -19.98 39.20
CA TYR A 94 5.01 -19.94 38.79
C TYR A 94 4.33 -21.30 38.81
N ARG A 95 5.06 -22.39 39.07
CA ARG A 95 4.49 -23.73 39.16
C ARG A 95 3.49 -23.79 40.32
N GLY A 96 2.35 -24.40 40.05
CA GLY A 96 1.23 -24.47 41.00
C GLY A 96 0.26 -23.30 40.95
N VAL A 97 0.60 -22.18 40.24
CA VAL A 97 -0.34 -21.07 40.03
C VAL A 97 -1.40 -21.49 39.01
N ASN A 98 -2.67 -21.23 39.28
CA ASN A 98 -3.74 -21.50 38.34
C ASN A 98 -3.93 -20.31 37.38
N TYR A 99 -3.48 -20.47 36.14
CA TYR A 99 -3.55 -19.49 35.08
C TYR A 99 -4.99 -19.03 34.78
N LEU A 100 -5.93 -19.98 34.74
CA LEU A 100 -7.33 -19.67 34.41
C LEU A 100 -8.01 -18.87 35.54
N LEU A 101 -7.71 -19.15 36.80
CA LEU A 101 -8.23 -18.36 37.92
C LEU A 101 -7.69 -16.93 37.92
N VAL A 102 -6.43 -16.73 37.51
CA VAL A 102 -5.85 -15.40 37.36
C VAL A 102 -6.58 -14.63 36.26
N CYS A 103 -6.84 -15.25 35.10
CA CYS A 103 -7.61 -14.63 34.03
C CYS A 103 -9.04 -14.27 34.45
N ASP A 104 -9.72 -15.18 35.18
CA ASP A 104 -11.09 -14.97 35.68
C ASP A 104 -11.18 -13.85 36.73
N ALA A 105 -10.11 -13.67 37.52
CA ALA A 105 -10.03 -12.65 38.56
C ALA A 105 -9.63 -11.27 38.01
N THR A 106 -9.28 -11.17 36.75
CA THR A 106 -8.84 -9.94 36.13
C THR A 106 -9.98 -8.92 36.04
N THR A 107 -9.69 -7.68 36.43
CA THR A 107 -10.64 -6.56 36.42
C THR A 107 -10.06 -5.38 35.61
N GLY A 108 -10.91 -4.44 35.21
CA GLY A 108 -10.48 -3.24 34.48
C GLY A 108 -10.51 -3.42 32.96
N GLN A 109 -9.66 -2.67 32.26
CA GLN A 109 -9.66 -2.58 30.79
C GLN A 109 -9.35 -3.92 30.09
N GLU A 110 -8.61 -4.79 30.76
CA GLU A 110 -8.14 -6.07 30.21
C GLU A 110 -9.02 -7.27 30.58
N ALA A 111 -10.05 -7.05 31.40
CA ALA A 111 -10.95 -8.11 31.86
C ALA A 111 -11.63 -8.87 30.72
N GLU A 112 -12.01 -8.16 29.66
CA GLU A 112 -12.67 -8.77 28.50
C GLU A 112 -11.71 -9.71 27.75
N ASP A 113 -10.48 -9.28 27.53
CA ASP A 113 -9.47 -10.08 26.83
C ASP A 113 -9.01 -11.27 27.69
N ALA A 114 -8.83 -11.07 28.99
CA ALA A 114 -8.54 -12.15 29.93
C ALA A 114 -9.67 -13.22 29.96
N ALA A 115 -10.92 -12.79 29.95
CA ALA A 115 -12.06 -13.70 29.88
C ALA A 115 -12.09 -14.49 28.56
N LYS A 116 -11.79 -13.85 27.43
CA LYS A 116 -11.65 -14.53 26.12
C LYS A 116 -10.54 -15.56 26.13
N VAL A 117 -9.39 -15.22 26.71
CA VAL A 117 -8.24 -16.13 26.87
C VAL A 117 -8.65 -17.34 27.71
N ALA A 118 -9.23 -17.12 28.88
CA ALA A 118 -9.67 -18.23 29.76
C ALA A 118 -10.70 -19.14 29.07
N ALA A 119 -11.68 -18.57 28.39
CA ALA A 119 -12.67 -19.31 27.63
C ALA A 119 -12.02 -20.13 26.51
N GLY A 120 -11.10 -19.53 25.73
CA GLY A 120 -10.39 -20.19 24.63
C GLY A 120 -9.55 -21.37 25.13
N ILE A 121 -8.79 -21.21 26.21
CA ILE A 121 -8.01 -22.30 26.81
C ILE A 121 -8.93 -23.46 27.29
N ARG A 122 -10.08 -23.14 27.91
CA ARG A 122 -11.07 -24.16 28.30
C ARG A 122 -11.61 -24.95 27.12
N LEU A 123 -11.84 -24.30 25.98
CA LEU A 123 -12.25 -24.98 24.75
C LEU A 123 -11.17 -25.97 24.25
N VAL A 124 -9.89 -25.61 24.35
CA VAL A 124 -8.77 -26.51 24.00
C VAL A 124 -8.67 -27.67 24.99
N ILE A 125 -8.79 -27.43 26.31
CA ILE A 125 -8.81 -28.46 27.34
C ILE A 125 -9.91 -29.49 27.05
N ASN A 126 -11.11 -29.03 26.76
CA ASN A 126 -12.31 -29.85 26.51
C ASN A 126 -12.35 -30.50 25.10
N LYS A 127 -11.30 -30.35 24.29
CA LYS A 127 -11.20 -30.86 22.91
C LYS A 127 -12.24 -30.28 21.93
N ASN A 128 -12.86 -29.15 22.24
CA ASN A 128 -13.82 -28.51 21.36
C ASN A 128 -13.13 -27.88 20.14
N ILE A 129 -11.89 -27.40 20.38
CA ILE A 129 -11.02 -26.88 19.32
C ILE A 129 -9.61 -27.46 19.47
N LYS A 130 -8.85 -27.52 18.34
CA LYS A 130 -7.47 -28.03 18.35
C LYS A 130 -6.48 -27.02 18.91
N GLU A 131 -6.70 -25.77 18.62
CA GLU A 131 -5.87 -24.66 19.05
C GLU A 131 -6.74 -23.40 19.23
N PHE A 132 -6.29 -22.51 20.09
CA PHE A 132 -6.84 -21.19 20.28
C PHE A 132 -5.76 -20.15 19.99
N LEU A 133 -6.11 -19.16 19.20
CA LEU A 133 -5.23 -18.08 18.74
C LEU A 133 -5.88 -16.75 19.11
N PHE A 134 -5.11 -15.85 19.71
CA PHE A 134 -5.62 -14.55 20.11
C PHE A 134 -4.50 -13.50 20.10
N ASP A 135 -4.71 -12.38 19.44
CA ASP A 135 -3.82 -11.23 19.50
C ASP A 135 -4.43 -10.13 20.35
N TYR A 136 -3.61 -9.53 21.20
CA TYR A 136 -4.07 -8.53 22.15
C TYR A 136 -3.03 -7.41 22.34
N PRO A 137 -3.48 -6.17 22.58
CA PRO A 137 -2.61 -5.08 22.96
C PRO A 137 -2.16 -5.22 24.40
N CYS A 138 -0.92 -4.86 24.67
CA CYS A 138 -0.35 -4.82 26.01
C CYS A 138 0.59 -3.61 26.10
N HIS A 139 -0.01 -2.42 26.20
CA HIS A 139 0.71 -1.16 26.16
C HIS A 139 1.29 -0.80 27.51
N GLU A 140 2.56 -0.39 27.52
CA GLU A 140 3.18 0.29 28.64
C GLU A 140 2.94 1.82 28.49
N PRO A 141 3.09 2.64 29.54
CA PRO A 141 2.86 4.08 29.46
C PRO A 141 3.61 4.76 28.31
N ASP A 142 4.82 4.30 28.00
CA ASP A 142 5.72 4.91 27.01
C ASP A 142 5.95 4.00 25.79
N LYS A 143 5.33 2.83 25.72
CA LYS A 143 5.60 1.85 24.66
C LYS A 143 4.37 1.05 24.27
N GLN A 144 4.02 1.13 23.01
CA GLN A 144 3.00 0.26 22.42
C GLN A 144 3.58 -1.14 22.20
N ARG A 145 2.83 -2.16 22.66
CA ARG A 145 3.17 -3.56 22.45
C ARG A 145 1.94 -4.37 22.08
N TRP A 146 2.14 -5.39 21.27
CA TRP A 146 1.13 -6.38 20.90
C TRP A 146 1.72 -7.76 21.07
N PHE A 147 0.89 -8.66 21.60
CA PHE A 147 1.22 -10.05 21.77
C PHE A 147 0.26 -10.94 21.00
N TYR A 148 0.81 -12.03 20.51
CA TYR A 148 0.08 -13.12 19.92
C TYR A 148 0.13 -14.32 20.86
N MET A 149 -1.04 -14.74 21.31
CA MET A 149 -1.19 -15.90 22.17
C MET A 149 -1.63 -17.10 21.37
N ARG A 150 -1.05 -18.24 21.69
CA ARG A 150 -1.45 -19.54 21.15
C ARG A 150 -1.58 -20.53 22.29
N ALA A 151 -2.74 -21.23 22.39
CA ALA A 151 -2.93 -22.35 23.28
C ALA A 151 -3.18 -23.61 22.46
N ILE A 152 -2.39 -24.65 22.68
CA ILE A 152 -2.52 -25.95 22.01
C ILE A 152 -2.44 -27.08 23.02
N ARG A 153 -3.20 -28.15 22.76
CA ARG A 153 -3.11 -29.39 23.54
C ARG A 153 -1.92 -30.20 23.07
N ILE A 154 -1.13 -30.74 24.04
CA ILE A 154 -0.07 -31.71 23.74
C ILE A 154 -0.75 -33.01 23.32
N PRO A 155 -0.47 -33.55 22.09
CA PRO A 155 -1.03 -34.81 21.66
C PRO A 155 -0.65 -35.94 22.62
N GLU A 156 -1.61 -36.85 22.86
CA GLU A 156 -1.41 -38.08 23.64
C GLU A 156 -0.93 -37.86 25.09
N SER A 157 -0.93 -36.61 25.61
CA SER A 157 -0.60 -36.35 27.03
C SER A 157 -1.66 -36.95 27.93
N ASN A 158 -1.21 -37.73 28.95
CA ASN A 158 -2.04 -38.27 30.00
C ASN A 158 -1.29 -38.14 31.36
N PRO A 159 -1.67 -37.23 32.22
CA PRO A 159 -2.83 -36.32 32.15
C PRO A 159 -2.71 -35.27 31.03
N VAL A 160 -3.85 -34.66 30.64
CA VAL A 160 -3.94 -33.64 29.61
C VAL A 160 -3.06 -32.45 29.94
N GLN A 161 -2.26 -32.01 28.98
CA GLN A 161 -1.40 -30.84 29.11
C GLN A 161 -1.64 -29.89 27.93
N ILE A 162 -1.57 -28.59 28.20
CA ILE A 162 -1.78 -27.49 27.26
C ILE A 162 -0.52 -26.63 27.24
N VAL A 163 0.01 -26.36 26.06
CA VAL A 163 1.06 -25.37 25.90
C VAL A 163 0.39 -24.02 25.59
N VAL A 164 0.71 -23.03 26.38
CA VAL A 164 0.34 -21.64 26.15
C VAL A 164 1.60 -20.87 25.83
N SER A 165 1.61 -20.16 24.71
CA SER A 165 2.72 -19.30 24.29
C SER A 165 2.24 -17.89 24.02
N HIS A 166 3.05 -16.89 24.40
CA HIS A 166 2.87 -15.49 24.08
C HIS A 166 4.10 -15.00 23.35
N GLU A 167 3.90 -14.49 22.14
CA GLU A 167 4.95 -13.95 21.30
C GLU A 167 4.72 -12.46 21.05
N GLU A 168 5.75 -11.63 21.20
CA GLU A 168 5.64 -10.20 20.91
C GLU A 168 5.63 -9.97 19.39
N ILE A 169 4.52 -9.42 18.91
CA ILE A 169 4.28 -9.12 17.49
C ILE A 169 4.26 -7.61 17.20
N THR A 170 4.81 -6.81 18.10
CA THR A 170 4.81 -5.34 17.98
C THR A 170 5.39 -4.85 16.66
N ALA A 171 6.56 -5.38 16.26
CA ALA A 171 7.19 -5.01 15.00
C ALA A 171 6.31 -5.33 13.78
N LEU A 172 5.62 -6.48 13.81
CA LEU A 172 4.70 -6.89 12.76
C LEU A 172 3.51 -5.91 12.66
N LYS A 173 2.86 -5.60 13.78
CA LYS A 173 1.71 -4.68 13.82
C LYS A 173 2.07 -3.26 13.36
N LEU A 174 3.22 -2.73 13.80
CA LEU A 174 3.70 -1.42 13.37
C LEU A 174 4.02 -1.40 11.88
N THR A 175 4.61 -2.47 11.34
CA THR A 175 4.89 -2.59 9.91
C THR A 175 3.61 -2.69 9.09
N GLU A 176 2.63 -3.48 9.56
CA GLU A 176 1.32 -3.60 8.93
C GLU A 176 0.59 -2.25 8.88
N GLN A 177 0.62 -1.51 9.99
CA GLN A 177 0.03 -0.17 10.06
C GLN A 177 0.72 0.81 9.09
N ALA A 178 2.06 0.85 9.09
CA ALA A 178 2.82 1.72 8.19
C ALA A 178 2.57 1.38 6.72
N LEU A 179 2.46 0.08 6.39
CA LEU A 179 2.12 -0.37 5.04
C LEU A 179 0.73 0.11 4.63
N ARG A 180 -0.25 -0.02 5.53
CA ARG A 180 -1.62 0.43 5.28
C ARG A 180 -1.69 1.94 5.03
N GLU A 181 -1.06 2.74 5.88
CA GLU A 181 -0.98 4.20 5.73
C GLU A 181 -0.30 4.60 4.40
N SER A 182 0.77 3.90 4.03
CA SER A 182 1.45 4.09 2.75
C SER A 182 0.55 3.76 1.55
N GLN A 183 -0.21 2.67 1.64
CA GLN A 183 -1.16 2.28 0.57
C GLN A 183 -2.30 3.30 0.41
N GLU A 184 -2.85 3.81 1.51
CA GLU A 184 -3.88 4.85 1.49
C GLU A 184 -3.35 6.13 0.83
N THR A 185 -2.16 6.60 1.23
CA THR A 185 -1.50 7.77 0.64
C THR A 185 -1.24 7.58 -0.87
N LEU A 186 -0.77 6.39 -1.26
CA LEU A 186 -0.50 6.07 -2.67
C LEU A 186 -1.78 6.09 -3.52
N ASN A 187 -2.88 5.60 -2.98
CA ASN A 187 -4.18 5.63 -3.66
C ASN A 187 -4.70 7.05 -3.86
N GLU A 188 -4.57 7.92 -2.82
CA GLU A 188 -4.94 9.33 -2.92
C GLU A 188 -4.11 10.06 -3.98
N GLN A 189 -2.79 9.86 -3.98
CA GLN A 189 -1.90 10.44 -4.99
C GLN A 189 -2.24 9.97 -6.40
N LYS A 190 -2.52 8.67 -6.58
CA LYS A 190 -2.92 8.09 -7.86
C LYS A 190 -4.20 8.73 -8.36
N GLN A 191 -5.21 8.85 -7.53
CA GLN A 191 -6.47 9.48 -7.89
C GLN A 191 -6.26 10.96 -8.29
N GLY A 192 -5.51 11.73 -7.52
CA GLY A 192 -5.19 13.12 -7.85
C GLY A 192 -4.45 13.28 -9.17
N LEU A 193 -3.50 12.37 -9.47
CA LEU A 193 -2.80 12.34 -10.76
C LEU A 193 -3.74 12.00 -11.92
N GLU A 194 -4.67 11.06 -11.74
CA GLU A 194 -5.66 10.72 -12.77
C GLU A 194 -6.58 11.89 -13.07
N GLU A 195 -7.08 12.58 -12.05
CA GLU A 195 -7.90 13.78 -12.19
C GLU A 195 -7.15 14.92 -12.90
N ALA A 196 -5.91 15.18 -12.49
CA ALA A 196 -5.05 16.19 -13.12
C ALA A 196 -4.77 15.86 -14.60
N ASN A 197 -4.52 14.57 -14.93
CA ASN A 197 -4.33 14.12 -16.30
C ASN A 197 -5.58 14.32 -17.17
N VAL A 198 -6.77 14.03 -16.61
CA VAL A 198 -8.04 14.26 -17.32
C VAL A 198 -8.21 15.76 -17.58
N ALA A 199 -8.03 16.61 -16.57
CA ALA A 199 -8.14 18.07 -16.71
C ALA A 199 -7.15 18.60 -17.73
N LEU A 200 -5.89 18.17 -17.70
CA LEU A 200 -4.87 18.56 -18.65
C LEU A 200 -5.23 18.18 -20.11
N LYS A 201 -5.74 16.96 -20.30
CA LYS A 201 -6.21 16.51 -21.63
C LYS A 201 -7.33 17.40 -22.17
N VAL A 202 -8.28 17.79 -21.33
CA VAL A 202 -9.38 18.69 -21.72
C VAL A 202 -8.84 20.06 -22.09
N LEU A 203 -7.95 20.64 -21.29
CA LEU A 203 -7.33 21.94 -21.56
C LEU A 203 -6.50 21.94 -22.84
N LEU A 204 -5.73 20.88 -23.08
CA LEU A 204 -4.95 20.74 -24.31
C LEU A 204 -5.89 20.67 -25.54
N LYS A 205 -6.96 19.90 -25.47
CA LYS A 205 -7.95 19.80 -26.54
C LYS A 205 -8.63 21.14 -26.78
N GLN A 206 -9.01 21.87 -25.75
CA GLN A 206 -9.60 23.20 -25.86
C GLN A 206 -8.63 24.18 -26.52
N ARG A 207 -7.37 24.22 -26.05
CA ARG A 207 -6.34 25.08 -26.67
C ARG A 207 -6.17 24.79 -28.15
N ASP A 208 -6.15 23.51 -28.55
CA ASP A 208 -5.98 23.15 -29.97
C ASP A 208 -7.21 23.56 -30.79
N THR A 209 -8.41 23.45 -30.21
CA THR A 209 -9.65 23.95 -30.86
C THR A 209 -9.63 25.48 -31.03
N ASP A 210 -9.29 26.21 -29.99
CA ASP A 210 -9.23 27.67 -29.98
C ASP A 210 -8.19 28.18 -31.01
N ARG A 211 -7.04 27.50 -31.07
CA ARG A 211 -6.00 27.81 -32.08
C ARG A 211 -6.52 27.61 -33.49
N GLN A 212 -7.18 26.51 -33.79
CA GLN A 212 -7.74 26.24 -35.14
C GLN A 212 -8.81 27.26 -35.51
N GLU A 213 -9.65 27.66 -34.57
CA GLU A 213 -10.67 28.68 -34.80
C GLU A 213 -10.04 30.03 -35.08
N LEU A 214 -9.00 30.41 -34.32
CA LEU A 214 -8.25 31.65 -34.55
C LEU A 214 -7.58 31.66 -35.95
N GLU A 215 -6.89 30.57 -36.32
CA GLU A 215 -6.27 30.42 -37.63
C GLU A 215 -7.32 30.51 -38.74
N LYS A 216 -8.47 29.87 -38.58
CA LYS A 216 -9.58 29.95 -39.57
C LYS A 216 -10.15 31.36 -39.70
N ARG A 217 -10.39 32.05 -38.59
CA ARG A 217 -10.85 33.44 -38.58
C ARG A 217 -9.84 34.36 -39.24
N PHE A 218 -8.55 34.22 -38.94
CA PHE A 218 -7.46 34.98 -39.54
C PHE A 218 -7.45 34.80 -41.07
N LEU A 219 -7.46 33.58 -41.58
CA LEU A 219 -7.50 33.26 -43.01
C LEU A 219 -8.74 33.84 -43.70
N THR A 220 -9.91 33.75 -43.06
CA THR A 220 -11.15 34.30 -43.58
C THR A 220 -11.05 35.82 -43.72
N ASN A 221 -10.51 36.51 -42.74
CA ASN A 221 -10.33 37.95 -42.74
C ASN A 221 -9.33 38.40 -43.82
N VAL A 222 -8.19 37.72 -43.95
CA VAL A 222 -7.18 38.07 -44.94
C VAL A 222 -7.71 37.82 -46.35
N LYS A 223 -8.36 36.67 -46.60
CA LYS A 223 -8.96 36.37 -47.92
C LYS A 223 -10.12 37.28 -48.27
N GLY A 224 -10.95 37.64 -47.29
CA GLY A 224 -12.15 38.47 -47.54
C GLY A 224 -11.91 39.97 -47.55
N LEU A 225 -10.97 40.43 -46.70
CA LEU A 225 -10.80 41.88 -46.48
C LEU A 225 -9.50 42.44 -47.07
N VAL A 226 -8.44 41.63 -47.25
CA VAL A 226 -7.14 42.15 -47.67
C VAL A 226 -6.84 41.80 -49.15
N LEU A 227 -6.87 40.50 -49.49
CA LEU A 227 -6.51 40.05 -50.84
C LEU A 227 -7.31 40.69 -51.93
N PRO A 228 -8.64 40.96 -51.83
CA PRO A 228 -9.38 41.62 -52.91
C PRO A 228 -8.89 43.05 -53.20
N TYR A 229 -8.36 43.74 -52.17
CA TYR A 229 -7.80 45.10 -52.42
C TYR A 229 -6.40 45.03 -52.98
N VAL A 230 -5.56 44.11 -52.64
CA VAL A 230 -4.26 43.84 -53.22
C VAL A 230 -4.44 43.51 -54.70
N GLU A 231 -5.43 42.69 -55.04
CA GLU A 231 -5.76 42.34 -56.46
C GLU A 231 -6.27 43.51 -57.22
N LYS A 232 -7.11 44.36 -56.63
CA LYS A 232 -7.53 45.63 -57.28
C LYS A 232 -6.36 46.56 -57.50
N LEU A 233 -5.43 46.72 -56.59
CA LEU A 233 -4.22 47.49 -56.68
C LEU A 233 -3.34 46.96 -57.82
N ARG A 234 -3.14 45.62 -57.89
CA ARG A 234 -2.37 45.02 -59.01
C ARG A 234 -2.89 45.34 -60.38
N ASN A 235 -4.23 45.45 -60.56
CA ASN A 235 -4.91 45.71 -61.76
C ASN A 235 -5.07 47.20 -62.03
N ALA A 236 -4.63 48.11 -61.16
CA ALA A 236 -4.67 49.56 -61.38
C ALA A 236 -3.52 50.04 -62.25
N ARG A 237 -3.64 51.26 -62.77
CA ARG A 237 -2.56 51.93 -63.55
C ARG A 237 -1.48 52.47 -62.57
N LEU A 238 -0.56 51.59 -62.15
CA LEU A 238 0.54 51.89 -61.23
C LEU A 238 1.81 52.25 -62.00
N LYS A 239 2.65 53.07 -61.39
CA LYS A 239 4.03 53.26 -61.83
C LYS A 239 4.87 52.05 -61.64
N PRO A 240 5.98 51.80 -62.36
CA PRO A 240 6.78 50.61 -62.29
C PRO A 240 7.22 50.26 -60.78
N LYS A 241 7.66 51.27 -60.01
CA LYS A 241 8.05 51.11 -58.63
C LYS A 241 6.88 50.66 -57.69
N GLU A 242 5.69 51.24 -57.92
CA GLU A 242 4.47 50.93 -57.19
C GLU A 242 4.00 49.49 -57.46
N LYS A 243 4.10 49.05 -58.71
CA LYS A 243 3.79 47.69 -59.15
C LYS A 243 4.68 46.64 -58.38
N THR A 244 5.99 46.89 -58.32
CA THR A 244 6.94 46.05 -57.60
C THR A 244 6.59 45.96 -56.11
N LEU A 245 6.18 47.06 -55.47
CA LEU A 245 5.77 47.07 -54.09
C LEU A 245 4.50 46.21 -53.82
N VAL A 246 3.52 46.27 -54.70
CA VAL A 246 2.31 45.45 -54.63
C VAL A 246 2.64 43.96 -54.78
N GLU A 247 3.53 43.63 -55.76
CA GLU A 247 4.00 42.24 -55.92
C GLU A 247 4.72 41.71 -54.71
N ILE A 248 5.54 42.53 -54.03
CA ILE A 248 6.22 42.15 -52.74
C ILE A 248 5.19 41.91 -51.63
N VAL A 249 4.20 42.82 -51.49
CA VAL A 249 3.13 42.66 -50.48
C VAL A 249 2.31 41.40 -50.75
N GLU A 250 1.95 41.12 -51.99
CA GLU A 250 1.22 39.89 -52.38
C GLU A 250 2.03 38.66 -52.05
N THR A 251 3.32 38.61 -52.33
CA THR A 251 4.22 37.50 -52.01
C THR A 251 4.31 37.29 -50.52
N HIS A 252 4.54 38.34 -49.73
CA HIS A 252 4.61 38.23 -48.27
C HIS A 252 3.29 37.77 -47.64
N LEU A 253 2.14 38.24 -48.16
CA LEU A 253 0.84 37.74 -47.69
C LEU A 253 0.64 36.26 -48.02
N GLN A 254 1.06 35.80 -49.19
CA GLN A 254 1.02 34.39 -49.56
C GLN A 254 1.94 33.54 -48.67
N ASP A 255 3.14 34.03 -48.34
CA ASP A 255 4.09 33.35 -47.44
C ASP A 255 3.52 33.18 -46.05
N ILE A 256 2.73 34.16 -45.56
CA ILE A 256 2.05 34.08 -44.26
C ILE A 256 0.86 33.11 -44.29
N ILE A 257 0.07 33.14 -45.39
CA ILE A 257 -1.18 32.36 -45.51
C ILE A 257 -0.91 30.89 -45.79
N THR A 258 0.10 30.56 -46.62
CA THR A 258 0.36 29.20 -47.09
C THR A 258 0.63 28.21 -45.93
N PRO A 259 1.47 28.49 -44.91
CA PRO A 259 1.68 27.61 -43.78
C PRO A 259 0.40 27.40 -42.97
N LEU A 260 -0.42 28.45 -42.79
CA LEU A 260 -1.70 28.36 -42.06
C LEU A 260 -2.72 27.52 -42.82
N MET A 261 -2.77 27.60 -44.13
CA MET A 261 -3.59 26.75 -45.00
C MET A 261 -3.18 25.28 -44.90
N GLN A 262 -1.87 24.99 -44.90
CA GLN A 262 -1.34 23.65 -44.77
C GLN A 262 -1.66 23.09 -43.39
N ASN A 263 -1.52 23.88 -42.31
CA ASN A 263 -1.87 23.46 -40.95
C ASN A 263 -3.36 23.09 -40.81
N LEU A 264 -4.27 23.85 -41.41
CA LEU A 264 -5.70 23.53 -41.41
C LEU A 264 -6.04 22.29 -42.25
N THR A 265 -5.30 22.02 -43.29
CA THR A 265 -5.48 20.81 -44.11
C THR A 265 -4.92 19.57 -43.41
N ASN A 266 -3.81 19.74 -42.69
CA ASN A 266 -3.17 18.65 -41.87
C ASN A 266 -3.81 18.44 -40.50
N ALA A 267 -4.57 19.40 -39.96
CA ALA A 267 -5.24 19.32 -38.66
C ALA A 267 -6.30 18.20 -38.54
N ASN A 268 -6.74 17.63 -39.69
CA ASN A 268 -7.59 16.43 -39.68
C ASN A 268 -6.83 15.13 -39.39
N ILE A 269 -5.49 15.18 -39.28
CA ILE A 269 -4.66 14.00 -39.03
C ILE A 269 -3.86 14.23 -37.73
N LEU A 270 -4.53 14.05 -36.57
CA LEU A 270 -3.89 14.12 -35.26
C LEU A 270 -3.01 12.88 -35.04
N LEU A 271 -1.71 13.04 -35.28
CA LEU A 271 -0.71 12.03 -34.91
C LEU A 271 -0.32 12.20 -33.44
N THR A 272 -0.17 11.07 -32.73
CA THR A 272 0.46 11.10 -31.43
C THR A 272 1.96 11.40 -31.54
N PRO A 273 2.64 11.83 -30.45
CA PRO A 273 4.10 12.08 -30.51
C PRO A 273 4.90 10.86 -30.98
N GLN A 274 4.51 9.67 -30.59
CA GLN A 274 5.16 8.42 -31.02
C GLN A 274 4.88 8.10 -32.50
N GLU A 275 3.65 8.30 -32.94
CA GLU A 275 3.31 8.15 -34.37
C GLU A 275 4.06 9.18 -35.25
N MET A 276 4.28 10.38 -34.75
CA MET A 276 5.06 11.41 -35.45
C MET A 276 6.54 11.02 -35.55
N GLN A 277 7.14 10.50 -34.46
CA GLN A 277 8.52 10.00 -34.51
C GLN A 277 8.68 8.84 -35.50
N VAL A 278 7.75 7.87 -35.46
CA VAL A 278 7.73 6.76 -36.41
C VAL A 278 7.53 7.25 -37.84
N ALA A 279 6.62 8.20 -38.09
CA ALA A 279 6.38 8.76 -39.42
C ALA A 279 7.62 9.45 -40.00
N THR A 280 8.34 10.23 -39.18
CA THR A 280 9.60 10.88 -39.58
C THR A 280 10.65 9.87 -40.00
N LEU A 281 10.89 8.84 -39.18
CA LEU A 281 11.87 7.80 -39.44
C LEU A 281 11.48 6.93 -40.66
N VAL A 282 10.17 6.70 -40.89
CA VAL A 282 9.66 6.04 -42.11
C VAL A 282 9.91 6.91 -43.35
N LYS A 283 9.70 8.22 -43.25
CA LYS A 283 10.00 9.19 -44.35
C LYS A 283 11.48 9.15 -44.68
N ASP A 284 12.36 9.09 -43.70
CA ASP A 284 13.82 8.95 -43.84
C ASP A 284 14.26 7.57 -44.39
N GLY A 285 13.31 6.68 -44.65
CA GLY A 285 13.57 5.38 -45.27
C GLY A 285 13.98 4.27 -44.33
N LYS A 286 13.86 4.46 -43.03
CA LYS A 286 14.22 3.44 -42.02
C LYS A 286 13.23 2.28 -42.04
N THR A 287 13.77 1.06 -41.88
CA THR A 287 13.00 -0.17 -41.71
C THR A 287 12.37 -0.25 -40.31
N SER A 288 11.38 -1.14 -40.10
CA SER A 288 10.76 -1.31 -38.77
C SER A 288 11.78 -1.76 -37.72
N LYS A 289 12.77 -2.55 -38.10
CA LYS A 289 13.84 -3.02 -37.20
C LYS A 289 14.76 -1.85 -36.78
N GLU A 290 15.24 -1.05 -37.74
CA GLU A 290 16.07 0.15 -37.43
C GLU A 290 15.31 1.17 -36.57
N ILE A 291 14.01 1.35 -36.83
CA ILE A 291 13.16 2.24 -36.00
C ILE A 291 13.02 1.70 -34.57
N ALA A 292 12.86 0.38 -34.43
CA ALA A 292 12.79 -0.27 -33.11
C ALA A 292 14.08 -0.05 -32.30
N ASP A 293 15.23 -0.19 -32.95
CA ASP A 293 16.54 0.03 -32.34
C ASP A 293 16.74 1.51 -31.93
N ILE A 294 16.35 2.45 -32.80
CA ILE A 294 16.49 3.92 -32.56
C ILE A 294 15.58 4.36 -31.39
N LEU A 295 14.33 3.88 -31.35
CA LEU A 295 13.35 4.30 -30.35
C LEU A 295 13.38 3.45 -29.08
N ILE A 296 14.22 2.41 -29.04
CA ILE A 296 14.35 1.45 -27.92
C ILE A 296 12.98 0.80 -27.58
N VAL A 297 12.29 0.32 -28.60
CA VAL A 297 11.00 -0.38 -28.49
C VAL A 297 11.03 -1.69 -29.29
N SER A 298 9.99 -2.52 -29.13
CA SER A 298 9.89 -3.75 -29.94
C SER A 298 9.50 -3.45 -31.39
N GLU A 299 9.94 -4.31 -32.34
CA GLU A 299 9.52 -4.20 -33.74
C GLU A 299 8.00 -4.31 -33.91
N ALA A 300 7.34 -5.10 -33.03
CA ALA A 300 5.89 -5.21 -32.99
C ALA A 300 5.23 -3.86 -32.65
N THR A 301 5.81 -3.09 -31.71
CA THR A 301 5.34 -1.74 -31.36
C THR A 301 5.47 -0.78 -32.56
N VAL A 302 6.59 -0.83 -33.27
CA VAL A 302 6.77 -0.01 -34.48
C VAL A 302 5.75 -0.37 -35.57
N ASN A 303 5.51 -1.65 -35.80
CA ASN A 303 4.52 -2.13 -36.74
C ASN A 303 3.10 -1.74 -36.37
N PHE A 304 2.77 -1.71 -35.08
CA PHE A 304 1.51 -1.20 -34.55
C PHE A 304 1.35 0.30 -34.91
N HIS A 305 2.35 1.14 -34.67
CA HIS A 305 2.32 2.56 -35.03
C HIS A 305 2.24 2.76 -36.53
N ARG A 306 2.96 1.99 -37.37
CA ARG A 306 2.85 2.02 -38.81
C ARG A 306 1.44 1.67 -39.31
N LYS A 307 0.79 0.69 -38.67
CA LYS A 307 -0.60 0.33 -38.98
C LYS A 307 -1.55 1.48 -38.62
N ASN A 308 -1.39 2.09 -37.46
CA ASN A 308 -2.19 3.24 -37.03
C ASN A 308 -2.01 4.44 -37.95
N LEU A 309 -0.78 4.75 -38.40
CA LEU A 309 -0.50 5.76 -39.41
C LEU A 309 -1.25 5.47 -40.70
N ARG A 310 -1.24 4.22 -41.18
CA ARG A 310 -1.99 3.85 -42.38
C ARG A 310 -3.50 4.04 -42.21
N VAL A 311 -4.05 3.74 -41.05
CA VAL A 311 -5.48 3.98 -40.72
C VAL A 311 -5.77 5.48 -40.78
N LYS A 312 -4.97 6.28 -40.06
CA LYS A 312 -5.16 7.74 -39.97
C LYS A 312 -5.01 8.47 -41.32
N PHE A 313 -4.13 7.98 -42.18
CA PHE A 313 -3.95 8.50 -43.53
C PHE A 313 -4.91 7.91 -44.59
N GLY A 314 -5.85 7.06 -44.18
CA GLY A 314 -6.81 6.42 -45.08
C GLY A 314 -6.17 5.45 -46.09
N LEU A 315 -5.05 4.83 -45.70
CA LEU A 315 -4.27 3.90 -46.55
C LEU A 315 -4.53 2.42 -46.25
N THR A 316 -5.54 2.10 -45.42
CA THR A 316 -5.74 0.76 -44.84
C THR A 316 -5.95 -0.35 -45.86
N ASN A 317 -6.58 -0.05 -47.01
CA ASN A 317 -6.84 -1.02 -48.09
C ASN A 317 -6.18 -0.62 -49.41
N LYS A 318 -5.21 0.28 -49.39
CA LYS A 318 -4.50 0.73 -50.58
C LYS A 318 -3.10 0.14 -50.62
N GLN A 319 -2.67 -0.28 -51.79
CA GLN A 319 -1.29 -0.76 -52.03
C GLN A 319 -0.25 0.38 -51.96
N THR A 320 -0.67 1.60 -51.66
CA THR A 320 0.19 2.78 -51.53
C THR A 320 1.24 2.60 -50.46
N ASN A 321 2.50 2.79 -50.80
CA ASN A 321 3.60 2.76 -49.86
C ASN A 321 3.51 3.94 -48.89
N LEU A 322 3.53 3.64 -47.58
CA LEU A 322 3.43 4.66 -46.51
C LEU A 322 4.53 5.73 -46.64
N ARG A 323 5.77 5.34 -47.01
CA ARG A 323 6.90 6.26 -47.24
C ARG A 323 6.61 7.21 -48.39
N ALA A 324 6.18 6.68 -49.55
CA ALA A 324 5.86 7.49 -50.73
C ALA A 324 4.75 8.49 -50.40
N TYR A 325 3.73 8.09 -49.65
CA TYR A 325 2.66 8.99 -49.21
C TYR A 325 3.18 10.09 -48.29
N LEU A 326 4.01 9.74 -47.27
CA LEU A 326 4.59 10.73 -46.33
C LEU A 326 5.52 11.73 -47.06
N MET A 327 6.19 11.31 -48.15
CA MET A 327 7.00 12.21 -48.99
C MET A 327 6.13 13.15 -49.86
N SER A 328 4.91 12.74 -50.22
CA SER A 328 4.01 13.60 -51.00
C SER A 328 3.28 14.67 -50.17
N LEU A 329 3.36 14.58 -48.86
CA LEU A 329 2.80 15.56 -47.91
C LEU A 329 3.78 16.70 -47.57
N SER A 330 4.96 16.69 -48.17
CA SER A 330 6.05 17.65 -47.87
C SER A 330 6.03 18.85 -48.76
#